data_46c230c09f1b0ed1658e60a8c18c31ff
#
_entry.id   46c230c09f1b0ed1658e60a8c18c31ff
#
_cell.length_a   1.000
_cell.length_b   1.000
_cell.length_c   1.000
_cell.angle_alpha   90.00
_cell.angle_beta   90.00
_cell.angle_gamma   90.00
#
_symmetry.space_group_name_H-M   'P 1'
#
loop_
_entity.id
_entity.type
_entity.pdbx_description
1 polymer ?
#
loop_
_entity_poly.entity_id
_entity_poly.type
_entity_poly.pdbx_seq_one_letter_code
_entity_poly.pdbx_strand_id
1 'polypeptide(L)'
;MGAAFYAMADGCQKTARSEPLNLTVPLTVKLPDNTGQAPTGTVLFKKEASLAQLTGIHETVSEACLEAIRKTLTGRISTSQRGQNIYATEIPGLGIRITVIYDKPGAAHQEWVLPFSETLNNITHQPVSTEDISFRIEVIKTGDFTQSSTATFSAPSLVSFNDNSLVVNLALTVLAAQAHCAIQMITPQVTLPPVEDSALMRQATQPAYPVGVNLQCMNTRKASINIEGINNANFPSVFSNVQTGNAAQNVGIEMLYNGSVLMPHNPLEITLPSQQNTFPLPLAVRYAATGKEIKAGKVKSQITLRITYL
;
A
#
# COMPACT_ATOMS: atom_id res chain seq x y z
N MET A 1 1.49 21.46 80.08
CA MET A 1 1.85 20.27 79.34
C MET A 1 1.22 20.37 77.97
N GLY A 2 1.95 20.86 76.99
CA GLY A 2 1.49 21.02 75.61
C GLY A 2 1.97 19.77 74.82
N ALA A 3 1.03 18.99 74.34
CA ALA A 3 1.35 17.88 73.41
C ALA A 3 1.54 18.49 72.01
N ALA A 4 2.77 18.45 71.53
CA ALA A 4 3.09 18.76 70.14
C ALA A 4 2.65 17.56 69.29
N PHE A 5 1.61 17.77 68.46
CA PHE A 5 1.29 16.86 67.36
C PHE A 5 2.36 17.04 66.28
N TYR A 6 3.28 16.10 66.22
CA TYR A 6 4.10 15.93 65.04
C TYR A 6 3.20 15.38 63.92
N ALA A 7 2.85 16.24 62.98
CA ALA A 7 2.35 15.76 61.70
C ALA A 7 3.46 14.93 61.08
N MET A 8 3.28 13.62 61.03
CA MET A 8 4.10 12.75 60.21
C MET A 8 3.88 13.19 58.77
N ALA A 9 4.84 13.90 58.24
CA ALA A 9 4.95 14.05 56.80
C ALA A 9 5.02 12.60 56.25
N ASP A 10 3.97 12.18 55.54
CA ASP A 10 3.96 10.91 54.82
C ASP A 10 5.25 10.84 54.00
N GLY A 11 6.17 10.04 54.47
CA GLY A 11 7.45 9.85 53.83
C GLY A 11 7.26 9.14 52.50
N CYS A 12 7.09 9.92 51.48
CA CYS A 12 7.24 9.45 50.13
C CYS A 12 8.67 8.91 50.02
N GLN A 13 8.84 7.61 50.22
CA GLN A 13 10.10 6.95 49.94
C GLN A 13 10.33 7.07 48.44
N LYS A 14 11.23 7.98 48.08
CA LYS A 14 11.79 8.02 46.72
C LYS A 14 12.53 6.73 46.49
N THR A 15 11.85 5.70 45.99
CA THR A 15 12.49 4.67 45.20
C THR A 15 12.74 5.27 43.84
N ALA A 16 13.54 6.35 43.81
CA ALA A 16 13.94 6.95 42.57
C ALA A 16 14.67 5.87 41.76
N ARG A 17 14.07 5.48 40.67
CA ARG A 17 14.79 4.76 39.65
C ARG A 17 16.00 5.62 39.30
N SER A 18 17.20 5.10 39.45
CA SER A 18 18.44 5.81 39.18
C SER A 18 18.60 6.11 37.67
N GLU A 19 17.81 5.43 36.82
CA GLU A 19 17.90 5.54 35.38
C GLU A 19 16.51 5.69 34.72
N PRO A 20 16.39 6.52 33.65
CA PRO A 20 15.16 6.67 32.87
C PRO A 20 14.68 5.33 32.30
N LEU A 21 13.37 5.10 32.27
CA LEU A 21 12.77 3.96 31.57
C LEU A 21 12.71 4.25 30.06
N ASN A 22 13.63 3.67 29.32
CA ASN A 22 13.66 3.75 27.87
C ASN A 22 12.97 2.50 27.28
N LEU A 23 11.82 2.72 26.65
CA LEU A 23 11.05 1.66 26.00
C LEU A 23 11.11 1.80 24.49
N THR A 24 11.19 0.69 23.79
CA THR A 24 11.00 0.65 22.34
C THR A 24 9.78 -0.21 22.06
N VAL A 25 8.80 0.37 21.40
CA VAL A 25 7.61 -0.34 20.92
C VAL A 25 7.94 -0.98 19.58
N PRO A 26 8.15 -2.30 19.49
CA PRO A 26 8.33 -2.99 18.23
C PRO A 26 6.95 -3.29 17.64
N LEU A 27 6.71 -2.89 16.41
CA LEU A 27 5.45 -3.16 15.73
C LEU A 27 5.72 -3.65 14.32
N THR A 28 5.24 -4.85 13.99
CA THR A 28 5.22 -5.37 12.63
C THR A 28 3.80 -5.34 12.11
N VAL A 29 3.61 -4.69 10.97
CA VAL A 29 2.33 -4.52 10.30
C VAL A 29 2.38 -5.23 8.96
N LYS A 30 1.47 -6.18 8.73
CA LYS A 30 1.22 -6.75 7.41
C LYS A 30 0.06 -5.97 6.79
N LEU A 31 0.31 -5.33 5.66
CA LEU A 31 -0.74 -4.61 4.93
C LEU A 31 -1.70 -5.59 4.22
N PRO A 32 -2.98 -5.21 4.09
CA PRO A 32 -3.95 -5.98 3.31
C PRO A 32 -3.54 -6.13 1.84
N ASP A 33 -3.92 -7.24 1.23
CA ASP A 33 -3.57 -7.54 -0.17
C ASP A 33 -4.19 -6.56 -1.20
N ASN A 34 -5.21 -5.80 -0.81
CA ASN A 34 -5.86 -4.79 -1.65
C ASN A 34 -5.44 -3.35 -1.32
N THR A 35 -4.34 -3.15 -0.63
CA THR A 35 -3.85 -1.81 -0.22
C THR A 35 -3.72 -0.85 -1.39
N GLY A 36 -3.25 -1.32 -2.55
CA GLY A 36 -3.08 -0.49 -3.75
C GLY A 36 -4.38 0.12 -4.25
N GLN A 37 -5.51 -0.57 -4.10
CA GLN A 37 -6.84 -0.14 -4.54
C GLN A 37 -7.63 0.63 -3.49
N ALA A 38 -7.23 0.56 -2.23
CA ALA A 38 -7.90 1.28 -1.17
C ALA A 38 -7.90 2.80 -1.42
N PRO A 39 -8.98 3.52 -1.14
CA PRO A 39 -8.99 4.98 -1.25
C PRO A 39 -7.96 5.65 -0.35
N THR A 40 -7.47 6.82 -0.77
CA THR A 40 -6.67 7.69 0.11
C THR A 40 -7.49 8.06 1.34
N GLY A 41 -6.86 8.02 2.53
CA GLY A 41 -7.51 8.21 3.82
C GLY A 41 -7.97 6.91 4.49
N THR A 42 -7.91 5.77 3.79
CA THR A 42 -8.27 4.48 4.41
C THR A 42 -7.27 4.08 5.49
N VAL A 43 -7.79 3.70 6.66
CA VAL A 43 -6.99 3.06 7.71
C VAL A 43 -6.76 1.61 7.30
N LEU A 44 -5.52 1.29 6.98
CA LEU A 44 -5.10 -0.04 6.51
C LEU A 44 -4.78 -0.99 7.66
N PHE A 45 -4.37 -0.42 8.77
CA PHE A 45 -4.05 -1.15 9.99
C PHE A 45 -4.33 -0.28 11.20
N LYS A 46 -4.87 -0.88 12.26
CA LYS A 46 -5.07 -0.24 13.56
C LYS A 46 -4.72 -1.23 14.66
N LYS A 47 -3.91 -0.78 15.61
CA LYS A 47 -3.64 -1.50 16.85
C LYS A 47 -3.76 -0.54 18.02
N GLU A 48 -4.41 -1.01 19.08
CA GLU A 48 -4.51 -0.31 20.36
C GLU A 48 -4.12 -1.28 21.46
N ALA A 49 -3.12 -0.90 22.24
CA ALA A 49 -2.63 -1.71 23.34
C ALA A 49 -1.82 -0.86 24.32
N SER A 50 -1.71 -1.31 25.58
CA SER A 50 -0.89 -0.65 26.58
C SER A 50 0.61 -0.79 26.29
N LEU A 51 1.42 0.10 26.85
CA LEU A 51 2.88 -0.03 26.76
C LEU A 51 3.36 -1.36 27.27
N ALA A 52 2.75 -1.86 28.36
CA ALA A 52 3.07 -3.19 28.88
C ALA A 52 2.83 -4.29 27.84
N GLN A 53 1.68 -4.27 27.17
CA GLN A 53 1.36 -5.24 26.13
C GLN A 53 2.24 -5.11 24.88
N LEU A 54 2.62 -3.88 24.53
CA LEU A 54 3.44 -3.62 23.33
C LEU A 54 4.91 -3.97 23.53
N THR A 55 5.43 -3.82 24.75
CA THR A 55 6.86 -3.99 25.07
C THR A 55 7.15 -5.25 25.86
N GLY A 56 6.14 -5.84 26.54
CA GLY A 56 6.32 -6.92 27.50
C GLY A 56 6.92 -6.44 28.83
N ILE A 57 6.98 -5.13 29.07
CA ILE A 57 7.60 -4.52 30.27
C ILE A 57 6.51 -3.96 31.16
N HIS A 58 6.38 -4.53 32.35
CA HIS A 58 5.40 -4.19 33.37
C HIS A 58 6.11 -3.41 34.50
N GLU A 59 6.13 -2.09 34.38
CA GLU A 59 6.91 -1.23 35.25
C GLU A 59 6.16 0.02 35.67
N THR A 60 6.49 0.52 36.85
CA THR A 60 6.06 1.84 37.31
C THR A 60 6.90 2.92 36.63
N VAL A 61 6.23 3.84 35.93
CA VAL A 61 6.88 4.94 35.18
C VAL A 61 6.91 6.25 35.96
N SER A 62 6.12 6.35 37.04
CA SER A 62 6.13 7.50 37.92
C SER A 62 5.66 7.10 39.30
N GLU A 63 6.33 7.61 40.30
CA GLU A 63 5.98 7.37 41.71
C GLU A 63 4.71 8.10 42.14
N ALA A 64 4.12 7.62 43.25
CA ALA A 64 2.87 8.15 43.80
C ALA A 64 3.02 9.46 44.58
N CYS A 65 4.19 10.02 44.68
CA CYS A 65 4.47 11.22 45.46
C CYS A 65 3.81 12.46 44.86
N LEU A 66 2.95 13.02 45.66
CA LEU A 66 1.85 13.86 45.30
C LEU A 66 2.13 15.21 44.75
N GLU A 67 3.10 15.89 45.29
CA GLU A 67 3.30 17.30 45.01
C GLU A 67 4.33 17.54 43.90
N ALA A 68 5.12 16.54 43.61
CA ALA A 68 6.16 16.64 42.60
C ALA A 68 5.69 16.41 41.19
N ILE A 69 4.43 15.98 40.98
CA ILE A 69 4.10 15.30 39.72
C ILE A 69 2.89 15.93 39.04
N ARG A 70 3.04 17.16 38.63
CA ARG A 70 2.42 17.58 37.38
C ARG A 70 3.35 17.18 36.23
N LYS A 71 3.49 15.87 36.00
CA LYS A 71 4.27 15.38 34.87
C LYS A 71 3.58 15.75 33.60
N THR A 72 4.26 16.50 32.79
CA THR A 72 3.82 16.77 31.43
C THR A 72 4.29 15.63 30.55
N LEU A 73 3.34 14.98 29.88
CA LEU A 73 3.59 14.01 28.83
C LEU A 73 3.65 14.75 27.50
N THR A 74 4.72 14.56 26.74
CA THR A 74 4.92 15.20 25.45
C THR A 74 5.04 14.13 24.39
N GLY A 75 4.22 14.24 23.33
CA GLY A 75 4.28 13.41 22.14
C GLY A 75 4.80 14.22 20.95
N ARG A 76 5.83 13.72 20.26
CA ARG A 76 6.47 14.37 19.12
C ARG A 76 6.79 13.36 18.02
N ILE A 77 6.78 13.83 16.78
CA ILE A 77 7.22 13.08 15.64
C ILE A 77 7.94 14.02 14.66
N SER A 78 9.10 13.63 14.17
CA SER A 78 9.99 14.49 13.40
C SER A 78 9.77 14.45 11.89
N THR A 79 8.85 13.60 11.40
CA THR A 79 8.58 13.48 9.98
C THR A 79 7.55 14.50 9.48
N SER A 80 7.49 14.72 8.17
CA SER A 80 6.56 15.68 7.58
C SER A 80 5.10 15.24 7.72
N GLN A 81 4.23 16.19 8.07
CA GLN A 81 2.80 15.97 8.16
C GLN A 81 2.17 15.88 6.76
N ARG A 82 1.29 14.90 6.54
CA ARG A 82 0.60 14.63 5.27
C ARG A 82 -0.91 14.87 5.33
N GLY A 83 -1.40 15.41 6.43
CA GLY A 83 -2.83 15.66 6.68
C GLY A 83 -3.06 15.93 8.16
N GLN A 84 -4.30 15.91 8.62
CA GLN A 84 -4.63 16.12 10.03
C GLN A 84 -3.99 15.03 10.91
N ASN A 85 -2.86 15.36 11.53
CA ASN A 85 -2.11 14.47 12.43
C ASN A 85 -1.68 13.13 11.80
N ILE A 86 -1.50 13.11 10.47
CA ILE A 86 -0.94 11.99 9.73
C ILE A 86 0.47 12.35 9.32
N TYR A 87 1.44 11.52 9.68
CA TYR A 87 2.86 11.73 9.44
C TYR A 87 3.38 10.80 8.38
N ALA A 88 4.29 11.30 7.54
CA ALA A 88 4.89 10.51 6.49
C ALA A 88 5.72 9.36 7.07
N THR A 89 5.60 8.20 6.46
CA THR A 89 6.54 7.10 6.63
C THR A 89 7.59 7.13 5.51
N GLU A 90 8.61 6.28 5.58
CA GLU A 90 9.56 6.10 4.49
C GLU A 90 8.96 5.41 3.27
N ILE A 91 7.75 4.86 3.41
CA ILE A 91 7.01 4.23 2.31
C ILE A 91 6.14 5.28 1.63
N PRO A 92 6.38 5.63 0.35
CA PRO A 92 5.51 6.50 -0.41
C PRO A 92 4.06 5.98 -0.40
N GLY A 93 3.10 6.89 -0.17
CA GLY A 93 1.68 6.53 -0.13
C GLY A 93 1.18 5.99 1.21
N LEU A 94 2.03 5.84 2.22
CA LEU A 94 1.64 5.47 3.58
C LEU A 94 1.99 6.55 4.59
N GLY A 95 1.07 6.78 5.52
CA GLY A 95 1.24 7.63 6.68
C GLY A 95 0.90 6.92 7.97
N ILE A 96 1.33 7.49 9.08
CA ILE A 96 1.05 6.99 10.42
C ILE A 96 0.35 8.06 11.25
N ARG A 97 -0.65 7.66 12.02
CA ARG A 97 -1.28 8.47 13.07
C ARG A 97 -1.17 7.74 14.38
N ILE A 98 -0.78 8.46 15.42
CA ILE A 98 -0.56 7.89 16.74
C ILE A 98 -1.35 8.70 17.76
N THR A 99 -2.13 8.00 18.57
CA THR A 99 -2.86 8.54 19.71
C THR A 99 -2.31 7.88 20.97
N VAL A 100 -1.99 8.70 21.96
CA VAL A 100 -1.64 8.23 23.30
C VAL A 100 -2.89 8.30 24.15
N ILE A 101 -3.14 7.26 24.91
CA ILE A 101 -4.33 7.10 25.76
C ILE A 101 -3.84 6.87 27.18
N TYR A 102 -4.32 7.67 28.11
CA TYR A 102 -4.16 7.45 29.53
C TYR A 102 -5.48 6.95 30.10
N ASP A 103 -5.47 5.71 30.56
CA ASP A 103 -6.65 5.02 31.07
C ASP A 103 -6.30 4.24 32.31
N LYS A 104 -6.38 4.94 33.45
CA LYS A 104 -6.14 4.36 34.77
C LYS A 104 -7.43 4.21 35.53
N PRO A 105 -7.70 3.04 36.16
CA PRO A 105 -8.90 2.86 36.98
C PRO A 105 -9.06 3.95 38.02
N GLY A 106 -10.17 4.69 37.94
CA GLY A 106 -10.51 5.80 38.86
C GLY A 106 -9.98 7.17 38.43
N ALA A 107 -9.11 7.29 37.40
CA ALA A 107 -8.75 8.55 36.77
C ALA A 107 -9.70 8.90 35.62
N ALA A 108 -9.72 10.18 35.23
CA ALA A 108 -10.40 10.57 34.01
C ALA A 108 -9.66 10.01 32.80
N HIS A 109 -10.39 9.37 31.88
CA HIS A 109 -9.84 8.94 30.59
C HIS A 109 -9.36 10.14 29.78
N GLN A 110 -8.16 10.06 29.21
CA GLN A 110 -7.56 11.11 28.39
C GLN A 110 -6.96 10.52 27.12
N GLU A 111 -7.19 11.17 25.98
CA GLU A 111 -6.62 10.81 24.68
C GLU A 111 -5.96 12.01 24.01
N TRP A 112 -4.76 11.83 23.46
CA TRP A 112 -4.03 12.88 22.75
C TRP A 112 -3.45 12.33 21.45
N VAL A 113 -3.80 12.97 20.36
CA VAL A 113 -3.20 12.66 19.05
C VAL A 113 -1.91 13.45 18.93
N LEU A 114 -0.82 12.84 18.48
CA LEU A 114 0.45 13.54 18.26
C LEU A 114 0.29 14.67 17.22
N PRO A 115 0.97 15.81 17.38
CA PRO A 115 1.82 16.18 18.51
C PRO A 115 0.99 16.75 19.67
N PHE A 116 1.46 16.57 20.88
CA PHE A 116 0.81 17.14 22.08
C PHE A 116 1.84 17.44 23.18
N SER A 117 1.42 18.26 24.17
CA SER A 117 2.15 18.47 25.42
C SER A 117 1.12 18.75 26.50
N GLU A 118 0.81 17.72 27.28
CA GLU A 118 -0.32 17.73 28.21
C GLU A 118 0.08 17.23 29.58
N THR A 119 -0.56 17.75 30.60
CA THR A 119 -0.35 17.28 31.97
C THR A 119 -1.28 16.11 32.26
N LEU A 120 -0.73 15.01 32.77
CA LEU A 120 -1.54 13.88 33.23
C LEU A 120 -2.39 14.31 34.45
N ASN A 121 -3.70 14.17 34.31
CA ASN A 121 -4.62 14.28 35.44
C ASN A 121 -4.64 12.98 36.22
N ASN A 122 -3.55 12.70 36.93
CA ASN A 122 -3.44 11.50 37.73
C ASN A 122 -4.29 11.58 39.00
N ILE A 123 -4.69 10.41 39.48
CA ILE A 123 -5.27 10.27 40.81
C ILE A 123 -4.14 10.45 41.80
N THR A 124 -4.42 11.29 42.81
CA THR A 124 -3.59 11.48 43.94
C THR A 124 -3.20 10.13 44.60
N HIS A 125 -1.92 10.00 44.90
CA HIS A 125 -1.32 8.87 45.63
C HIS A 125 -1.26 7.53 44.88
N GLN A 126 -1.38 7.49 43.57
CA GLN A 126 -1.20 6.24 42.80
C GLN A 126 -0.09 6.39 41.78
N PRO A 127 0.81 5.39 41.66
CA PRO A 127 1.85 5.40 40.65
C PRO A 127 1.25 5.26 39.26
N VAL A 128 1.88 5.84 38.24
CA VAL A 128 1.57 5.57 36.84
C VAL A 128 2.43 4.42 36.37
N SER A 129 1.83 3.44 35.72
CA SER A 129 2.49 2.26 35.20
C SER A 129 2.41 2.17 33.68
N THR A 130 3.14 1.22 33.11
CA THR A 130 3.09 0.94 31.66
C THR A 130 1.75 0.38 31.20
N GLU A 131 0.92 -0.12 32.10
CA GLU A 131 -0.45 -0.56 31.84
C GLU A 131 -1.40 0.63 31.65
N ASP A 132 -1.14 1.75 32.34
CA ASP A 132 -2.01 2.91 32.36
C ASP A 132 -1.85 3.78 31.08
N ILE A 133 -0.79 3.55 30.30
CA ILE A 133 -0.50 4.29 29.07
C ILE A 133 -0.63 3.34 27.87
N SER A 134 -1.58 3.64 27.01
CA SER A 134 -1.82 2.87 25.78
C SER A 134 -1.52 3.71 24.54
N PHE A 135 -1.22 3.00 23.45
CA PHE A 135 -1.02 3.60 22.13
C PHE A 135 -2.05 3.05 21.17
N ARG A 136 -2.70 3.95 20.44
CA ARG A 136 -3.45 3.63 19.23
C ARG A 136 -2.60 4.02 18.05
N ILE A 137 -2.15 3.04 17.26
CA ILE A 137 -1.29 3.23 16.09
C ILE A 137 -2.09 2.86 14.86
N GLU A 138 -2.20 3.79 13.92
CA GLU A 138 -2.92 3.60 12.67
C GLU A 138 -1.98 3.83 11.49
N VAL A 139 -1.96 2.89 10.53
CA VAL A 139 -1.29 3.05 9.24
C VAL A 139 -2.37 3.42 8.22
N ILE A 140 -2.18 4.53 7.54
CA ILE A 140 -3.20 5.18 6.70
C ILE A 140 -2.65 5.34 5.29
N LYS A 141 -3.47 5.04 4.29
CA LYS A 141 -3.13 5.33 2.90
C LYS A 141 -3.18 6.83 2.64
N THR A 142 -2.07 7.41 2.18
CA THR A 142 -1.94 8.86 1.90
C THR A 142 -1.73 9.16 0.42
N GLY A 143 -1.58 8.16 -0.41
CA GLY A 143 -1.36 8.30 -1.84
C GLY A 143 -1.20 6.98 -2.56
N ASP A 144 -0.70 7.03 -3.79
CA ASP A 144 -0.41 5.82 -4.55
C ASP A 144 0.73 5.04 -3.90
N PHE A 145 0.49 3.76 -3.77
CA PHE A 145 1.40 2.81 -3.15
C PHE A 145 2.02 1.93 -4.24
N THR A 146 3.33 2.01 -4.38
CA THR A 146 4.06 1.36 -5.50
C THR A 146 5.12 0.36 -5.03
N GLN A 147 5.27 0.13 -3.72
CA GLN A 147 6.35 -0.72 -3.22
C GLN A 147 5.90 -2.12 -2.81
N SER A 148 6.66 -3.11 -3.27
CA SER A 148 6.57 -4.52 -2.89
C SER A 148 7.54 -4.93 -1.79
N SER A 149 8.16 -3.97 -1.09
CA SER A 149 9.24 -4.24 -0.13
C SER A 149 8.84 -3.95 1.31
N THR A 150 9.50 -4.63 2.23
CA THR A 150 9.48 -4.30 3.65
C THR A 150 10.12 -2.93 3.87
N ALA A 151 9.47 -2.06 4.62
CA ALA A 151 10.04 -0.79 5.03
C ALA A 151 9.97 -0.64 6.55
N THR A 152 10.94 0.07 7.10
CA THR A 152 11.03 0.37 8.51
C THR A 152 10.80 1.86 8.74
N PHE A 153 10.13 2.18 9.82
CA PHE A 153 9.96 3.54 10.28
C PHE A 153 10.39 3.60 11.74
N SER A 154 11.25 4.57 12.10
CA SER A 154 11.73 4.76 13.45
C SER A 154 11.39 6.17 13.94
N ALA A 155 10.78 6.26 15.11
CA ALA A 155 10.52 7.51 15.79
C ALA A 155 11.14 7.47 17.19
N PRO A 156 12.36 8.00 17.36
CA PRO A 156 13.00 8.11 18.66
C PRO A 156 12.29 9.18 19.50
N SER A 157 12.23 8.96 20.81
CA SER A 157 11.59 9.88 21.75
C SER A 157 10.17 10.32 21.33
N LEU A 158 9.42 9.36 20.78
CA LEU A 158 8.05 9.58 20.30
C LEU A 158 7.16 10.17 21.39
N VAL A 159 7.31 9.64 22.62
CA VAL A 159 6.62 10.12 23.81
C VAL A 159 7.60 10.15 24.98
N SER A 160 7.56 11.19 25.78
CA SER A 160 8.40 11.31 26.96
C SER A 160 7.72 12.12 28.06
N PHE A 161 8.04 11.82 29.32
CA PHE A 161 7.77 12.76 30.40
C PHE A 161 8.77 13.92 30.38
N ASN A 162 8.35 15.07 30.90
CA ASN A 162 9.18 16.28 30.96
C ASN A 162 10.48 16.14 31.77
N ASP A 163 10.54 15.17 32.69
CA ASP A 163 11.72 14.83 33.49
C ASP A 163 12.53 13.67 32.90
N ASN A 164 12.15 13.19 31.70
CA ASN A 164 12.73 12.05 31.01
C ASN A 164 12.68 10.73 31.80
N SER A 165 11.87 10.64 32.87
CA SER A 165 11.72 9.37 33.59
C SER A 165 11.14 8.25 32.76
N LEU A 166 10.38 8.59 31.71
CA LEU A 166 9.92 7.70 30.65
C LEU A 166 10.29 8.29 29.31
N VAL A 167 10.90 7.48 28.44
CA VAL A 167 11.10 7.77 27.02
C VAL A 167 10.63 6.58 26.22
N VAL A 168 9.71 6.81 25.28
CA VAL A 168 9.16 5.77 24.40
C VAL A 168 9.60 6.04 22.99
N ASN A 169 10.18 5.02 22.36
CA ASN A 169 10.54 4.99 20.95
C ASN A 169 9.58 4.07 20.20
N LEU A 170 9.37 4.31 18.93
CA LEU A 170 8.63 3.42 18.04
C LEU A 170 9.57 2.85 16.97
N ALA A 171 9.56 1.54 16.81
CA ALA A 171 10.19 0.83 15.71
C ALA A 171 9.10 0.08 14.94
N LEU A 172 8.65 0.66 13.84
CA LEU A 172 7.59 0.10 12.98
C LEU A 172 8.22 -0.57 11.76
N THR A 173 7.87 -1.83 11.52
CA THR A 173 8.16 -2.55 10.29
C THR A 173 6.86 -2.78 9.54
N VAL A 174 6.79 -2.30 8.31
CA VAL A 174 5.63 -2.51 7.43
C VAL A 174 6.00 -3.54 6.38
N LEU A 175 5.27 -4.65 6.37
CA LEU A 175 5.35 -5.69 5.36
C LEU A 175 4.31 -5.37 4.29
N ALA A 176 4.78 -4.89 3.14
CA ALA A 176 3.90 -4.61 2.03
C ALA A 176 3.42 -5.92 1.39
N ALA A 177 2.17 -5.95 0.96
CA ALA A 177 1.70 -7.00 0.08
C ALA A 177 2.35 -6.84 -1.29
N GLN A 178 2.73 -7.96 -1.91
CA GLN A 178 3.43 -7.95 -3.20
C GLN A 178 2.51 -7.40 -4.29
N ALA A 179 3.05 -6.52 -5.13
CA ALA A 179 2.42 -6.13 -6.37
C ALA A 179 2.29 -7.34 -7.29
N HIS A 180 1.13 -7.51 -7.90
CA HIS A 180 0.88 -8.60 -8.84
C HIS A 180 -0.14 -8.16 -9.87
N CYS A 181 0.12 -8.49 -11.15
CA CYS A 181 -0.87 -8.39 -12.21
C CYS A 181 -0.94 -9.70 -12.99
N ALA A 182 -2.13 -10.07 -13.40
CA ALA A 182 -2.41 -11.23 -14.23
C ALA A 182 -3.30 -10.86 -15.41
N ILE A 183 -3.11 -11.54 -16.52
CA ILE A 183 -4.00 -11.50 -17.68
C ILE A 183 -4.99 -12.66 -17.58
N GLN A 184 -6.26 -12.34 -17.62
CA GLN A 184 -7.35 -13.31 -17.71
C GLN A 184 -7.91 -13.31 -19.12
N MET A 185 -7.65 -14.39 -19.86
CA MET A 185 -8.22 -14.60 -21.19
C MET A 185 -9.66 -15.09 -21.06
N ILE A 186 -10.61 -14.30 -21.55
CA ILE A 186 -12.04 -14.67 -21.62
C ILE A 186 -12.31 -15.40 -22.93
N THR A 187 -11.73 -14.92 -24.03
CA THR A 187 -11.82 -15.56 -25.35
C THR A 187 -10.42 -15.89 -25.86
N PRO A 188 -9.86 -17.07 -25.52
CA PRO A 188 -8.51 -17.44 -25.93
C PRO A 188 -8.40 -17.71 -27.44
N GLN A 189 -9.52 -17.87 -28.14
CA GLN A 189 -9.58 -18.05 -29.60
C GLN A 189 -10.63 -17.09 -30.16
N VAL A 190 -10.22 -16.30 -31.15
CA VAL A 190 -11.09 -15.40 -31.91
C VAL A 190 -11.21 -15.89 -33.33
N THR A 191 -12.41 -16.16 -33.78
CA THR A 191 -12.70 -16.53 -35.16
C THR A 191 -13.17 -15.31 -35.92
N LEU A 192 -12.42 -14.94 -36.97
CA LEU A 192 -12.78 -13.84 -37.85
C LEU A 192 -13.65 -14.34 -38.99
N PRO A 193 -14.66 -13.59 -39.45
CA PRO A 193 -15.44 -13.90 -40.63
C PRO A 193 -14.56 -13.95 -41.88
N PRO A 194 -14.98 -14.70 -42.93
CA PRO A 194 -14.32 -14.65 -44.23
C PRO A 194 -14.27 -13.22 -44.78
N VAL A 195 -13.18 -12.88 -45.45
CA VAL A 195 -13.00 -11.61 -46.13
C VAL A 195 -12.57 -11.87 -47.56
N GLU A 196 -13.06 -11.06 -48.48
CA GLU A 196 -12.66 -11.15 -49.91
C GLU A 196 -11.28 -10.48 -50.10
N ASP A 197 -10.46 -11.08 -50.96
CA ASP A 197 -9.14 -10.56 -51.31
C ASP A 197 -9.19 -9.12 -51.86
N SER A 198 -10.23 -8.84 -52.69
CA SER A 198 -10.45 -7.48 -53.20
C SER A 198 -10.67 -6.42 -52.14
N ALA A 199 -11.26 -6.77 -50.99
CA ALA A 199 -11.45 -5.86 -49.87
C ALA A 199 -10.12 -5.59 -49.14
N LEU A 200 -9.28 -6.63 -49.00
CA LEU A 200 -7.93 -6.47 -48.42
C LEU A 200 -6.99 -5.67 -49.32
N MET A 201 -7.05 -5.87 -50.64
CA MET A 201 -6.20 -5.21 -51.62
C MET A 201 -6.50 -3.70 -51.75
N ARG A 202 -7.74 -3.26 -51.50
CA ARG A 202 -8.13 -1.85 -51.55
C ARG A 202 -7.60 -1.01 -50.43
N GLN A 203 -6.79 -1.57 -49.52
CA GLN A 203 -6.27 -0.92 -48.31
C GLN A 203 -7.37 -0.29 -47.43
N ALA A 204 -8.61 -0.71 -47.62
CA ALA A 204 -9.69 -0.31 -46.73
C ALA A 204 -9.43 -0.86 -45.32
N THR A 205 -9.67 -0.03 -44.32
CA THR A 205 -9.59 -0.46 -42.92
C THR A 205 -10.52 -1.63 -42.70
N GLN A 206 -9.95 -2.78 -42.39
CA GLN A 206 -10.73 -3.99 -42.14
C GLN A 206 -11.47 -3.89 -40.80
N PRO A 207 -12.66 -4.49 -40.66
CA PRO A 207 -13.37 -4.56 -39.38
C PRO A 207 -12.49 -5.20 -38.32
N ALA A 208 -12.49 -4.60 -37.13
CA ALA A 208 -11.79 -5.12 -35.97
C ALA A 208 -12.75 -5.93 -35.08
N TYR A 209 -12.29 -7.07 -34.61
CA TYR A 209 -13.07 -7.99 -33.79
C TYR A 209 -12.49 -8.03 -32.38
N PRO A 210 -13.33 -7.86 -31.34
CA PRO A 210 -12.86 -7.77 -29.98
C PRO A 210 -12.22 -9.06 -29.48
N VAL A 211 -11.18 -8.92 -28.68
CA VAL A 211 -10.54 -10.01 -27.94
C VAL A 211 -10.89 -9.84 -26.47
N GLY A 212 -11.58 -10.81 -25.90
CA GLY A 212 -11.97 -10.77 -24.48
C GLY A 212 -10.77 -11.04 -23.57
N VAL A 213 -10.22 -9.96 -23.01
CA VAL A 213 -9.07 -10.01 -22.08
C VAL A 213 -9.30 -9.03 -20.94
N ASN A 214 -9.15 -9.52 -19.72
CA ASN A 214 -9.11 -8.68 -18.53
C ASN A 214 -7.68 -8.62 -17.97
N LEU A 215 -7.29 -7.43 -17.53
CA LEU A 215 -6.12 -7.21 -16.70
C LEU A 215 -6.59 -7.16 -15.25
N GLN A 216 -6.05 -8.01 -14.39
CA GLN A 216 -6.33 -8.03 -12.97
C GLN A 216 -5.05 -7.70 -12.20
N CYS A 217 -5.05 -6.62 -11.41
CA CYS A 217 -3.90 -6.19 -10.62
C CYS A 217 -4.25 -6.09 -9.14
N MET A 218 -3.29 -6.44 -8.29
CA MET A 218 -3.34 -6.29 -6.84
C MET A 218 -2.09 -5.53 -6.39
N ASN A 219 -2.25 -4.58 -5.50
CA ASN A 219 -1.17 -3.74 -4.93
C ASN A 219 -0.35 -2.93 -5.93
N THR A 220 -0.77 -2.88 -7.17
CA THR A 220 -0.26 -1.97 -8.21
C THR A 220 -1.39 -1.56 -9.14
N ARG A 221 -1.24 -0.43 -9.77
CA ARG A 221 -2.17 0.07 -10.78
C ARG A 221 -1.49 0.22 -12.14
N LYS A 222 -0.19 -0.05 -12.22
CA LYS A 222 0.59 0.06 -13.46
C LYS A 222 1.04 -1.29 -13.93
N ALA A 223 0.83 -1.55 -15.21
CA ALA A 223 1.29 -2.73 -15.89
C ALA A 223 1.77 -2.37 -17.30
N SER A 224 2.74 -3.10 -17.78
CA SER A 224 3.22 -3.03 -19.15
C SER A 224 2.90 -4.34 -19.85
N ILE A 225 2.22 -4.27 -21.00
CA ILE A 225 1.85 -5.43 -21.80
C ILE A 225 2.68 -5.43 -23.08
N ASN A 226 3.40 -6.52 -23.31
CA ASN A 226 4.12 -6.80 -24.53
C ASN A 226 3.34 -7.81 -25.36
N ILE A 227 3.23 -7.59 -26.66
CA ILE A 227 2.67 -8.57 -27.60
C ILE A 227 3.81 -9.24 -28.34
N GLU A 228 3.76 -10.56 -28.41
CA GLU A 228 4.79 -11.39 -29.03
C GLU A 228 4.14 -12.39 -29.99
N GLY A 229 4.84 -12.75 -31.06
CA GLY A 229 4.42 -13.73 -32.04
C GLY A 229 5.33 -13.73 -33.27
N ILE A 230 5.02 -14.58 -34.24
CA ILE A 230 5.75 -14.56 -35.52
C ILE A 230 5.17 -13.42 -36.35
N ASN A 231 5.94 -12.34 -36.51
CA ASN A 231 5.55 -11.18 -37.30
C ASN A 231 6.19 -11.21 -38.70
N ASN A 232 5.57 -10.48 -39.61
CA ASN A 232 6.08 -10.34 -40.97
C ASN A 232 7.29 -9.38 -40.98
N ALA A 233 8.39 -9.77 -41.62
CA ALA A 233 9.61 -9.00 -41.66
C ALA A 233 9.45 -7.61 -42.32
N ASN A 234 8.59 -7.50 -43.34
CA ASN A 234 8.35 -6.25 -44.09
C ASN A 234 7.18 -5.44 -43.51
N PHE A 235 6.34 -6.05 -42.69
CA PHE A 235 5.19 -5.45 -42.05
C PHE A 235 5.20 -5.79 -40.56
N PRO A 236 6.04 -5.10 -39.76
CA PRO A 236 6.32 -5.51 -38.38
C PRO A 236 5.10 -5.50 -37.44
N SER A 237 4.03 -4.74 -37.77
CA SER A 237 2.76 -4.76 -37.02
C SER A 237 1.89 -5.98 -37.31
N VAL A 238 2.21 -6.75 -38.35
CA VAL A 238 1.38 -7.86 -38.81
C VAL A 238 1.95 -9.21 -38.35
N PHE A 239 1.18 -9.94 -37.60
CA PHE A 239 1.48 -11.32 -37.23
C PHE A 239 1.23 -12.24 -38.42
N SER A 240 2.24 -13.02 -38.77
CA SER A 240 2.25 -13.88 -39.92
C SER A 240 1.18 -14.96 -39.84
N ASN A 241 0.69 -15.38 -41.02
CA ASN A 241 -0.15 -16.57 -41.13
C ASN A 241 0.71 -17.82 -40.87
N VAL A 242 0.40 -18.56 -39.82
CA VAL A 242 1.08 -19.81 -39.43
C VAL A 242 0.23 -21.05 -39.77
N GLN A 243 -0.80 -20.90 -40.58
CA GLN A 243 -1.64 -22.01 -41.02
C GLN A 243 -0.85 -22.99 -41.85
N THR A 244 -0.97 -24.29 -41.56
CA THR A 244 -0.43 -25.37 -42.33
C THR A 244 -1.55 -25.97 -43.20
N GLY A 245 -1.27 -26.13 -44.50
CA GLY A 245 -2.26 -26.64 -45.45
C GLY A 245 -3.33 -25.61 -45.85
N ASN A 246 -3.47 -25.37 -47.13
CA ASN A 246 -4.41 -24.41 -47.72
C ASN A 246 -4.29 -23.01 -47.07
N ALA A 247 -3.06 -22.56 -46.83
CA ALA A 247 -2.78 -21.28 -46.22
C ALA A 247 -2.96 -20.12 -47.22
N ALA A 248 -3.65 -19.08 -46.79
CA ALA A 248 -3.66 -17.82 -47.52
C ALA A 248 -2.26 -17.18 -47.54
N GLN A 249 -1.92 -16.51 -48.67
CA GLN A 249 -0.61 -15.84 -48.80
C GLN A 249 -0.77 -14.34 -48.81
N ASN A 250 0.23 -13.66 -48.32
CA ASN A 250 0.30 -12.19 -48.23
C ASN A 250 -0.83 -11.57 -47.38
N VAL A 251 -1.25 -12.27 -46.34
CA VAL A 251 -2.21 -11.82 -45.35
C VAL A 251 -1.80 -12.30 -43.94
N GLY A 252 -2.03 -11.48 -42.94
CA GLY A 252 -1.83 -11.80 -41.54
C GLY A 252 -2.84 -11.10 -40.66
N ILE A 253 -2.53 -11.01 -39.39
CA ILE A 253 -3.40 -10.41 -38.38
C ILE A 253 -2.69 -9.24 -37.72
N GLU A 254 -3.35 -8.11 -37.56
CA GLU A 254 -2.95 -7.01 -36.67
C GLU A 254 -3.73 -7.06 -35.36
N MET A 255 -3.05 -6.72 -34.26
CA MET A 255 -3.69 -6.49 -32.96
C MET A 255 -3.80 -5.00 -32.69
N LEU A 256 -4.94 -4.58 -32.15
CA LEU A 256 -5.22 -3.20 -31.84
C LEU A 256 -5.52 -3.05 -30.33
N TYR A 257 -5.17 -1.90 -29.80
CA TYR A 257 -5.60 -1.44 -28.48
C TYR A 257 -6.31 -0.11 -28.65
N ASN A 258 -7.56 -0.04 -28.21
CA ASN A 258 -8.41 1.14 -28.35
C ASN A 258 -8.40 1.72 -29.79
N GLY A 259 -8.44 0.82 -30.78
CA GLY A 259 -8.44 1.18 -32.21
C GLY A 259 -7.08 1.49 -32.84
N SER A 260 -6.01 1.63 -32.04
CA SER A 260 -4.65 1.87 -32.52
C SER A 260 -3.88 0.55 -32.68
N VAL A 261 -3.16 0.41 -33.79
CA VAL A 261 -2.36 -0.80 -34.08
C VAL A 261 -1.22 -0.91 -33.07
N LEU A 262 -1.10 -2.08 -32.46
CA LEU A 262 0.01 -2.41 -31.57
C LEU A 262 1.21 -2.93 -32.35
N MET A 263 2.39 -2.51 -31.94
CA MET A 263 3.65 -2.99 -32.50
C MET A 263 4.23 -4.09 -31.59
N PRO A 264 4.59 -5.27 -32.11
CA PRO A 264 5.32 -6.28 -31.37
C PRO A 264 6.59 -5.69 -30.74
N HIS A 265 6.91 -6.14 -29.52
CA HIS A 265 8.07 -5.69 -28.75
C HIS A 265 8.06 -4.21 -28.35
N ASN A 266 6.98 -3.49 -28.58
CA ASN A 266 6.76 -2.13 -28.06
C ASN A 266 5.80 -2.20 -26.87
N PRO A 267 6.26 -2.02 -25.63
CA PRO A 267 5.43 -2.19 -24.46
C PRO A 267 4.27 -1.19 -24.43
N LEU A 268 3.07 -1.70 -24.19
CA LEU A 268 1.88 -0.89 -23.92
C LEU A 268 1.75 -0.66 -22.42
N GLU A 269 1.95 0.57 -21.98
CA GLU A 269 1.75 0.94 -20.58
C GLU A 269 0.28 1.19 -20.28
N ILE A 270 -0.21 0.56 -19.23
CA ILE A 270 -1.60 0.65 -18.78
C ILE A 270 -1.62 1.08 -17.32
N THR A 271 -2.47 2.07 -17.04
CA THR A 271 -2.79 2.48 -15.67
C THR A 271 -4.25 2.16 -15.39
N LEU A 272 -4.50 1.31 -14.39
CA LEU A 272 -5.86 0.97 -13.99
C LEU A 272 -6.55 2.17 -13.34
N PRO A 273 -7.87 2.33 -13.55
CA PRO A 273 -8.66 3.31 -12.82
C PRO A 273 -8.58 3.10 -11.30
N SER A 274 -8.77 4.17 -10.54
CA SER A 274 -8.81 4.11 -9.08
C SER A 274 -9.92 3.14 -8.63
N GLN A 275 -9.64 2.36 -7.59
CA GLN A 275 -10.60 1.44 -6.96
C GLN A 275 -11.05 0.25 -7.81
N GLN A 276 -10.40 -0.01 -8.94
CA GLN A 276 -10.69 -1.19 -9.76
C GLN A 276 -9.52 -2.16 -9.75
N ASN A 277 -9.81 -3.43 -9.46
CA ASN A 277 -8.84 -4.52 -9.49
C ASN A 277 -8.80 -5.22 -10.85
N THR A 278 -9.87 -5.07 -11.63
CA THR A 278 -10.05 -5.70 -12.93
C THR A 278 -10.38 -4.64 -13.96
N PHE A 279 -9.67 -4.67 -15.07
CA PHE A 279 -9.83 -3.75 -16.17
C PHE A 279 -9.96 -4.52 -17.48
N PRO A 280 -11.08 -4.42 -18.20
CA PRO A 280 -11.22 -5.01 -19.53
C PRO A 280 -10.30 -4.26 -20.50
N LEU A 281 -9.39 -5.00 -21.14
CA LEU A 281 -8.50 -4.44 -22.14
C LEU A 281 -9.26 -4.27 -23.47
N PRO A 282 -9.32 -3.06 -24.04
CA PRO A 282 -9.99 -2.83 -25.32
C PRO A 282 -9.11 -3.32 -26.49
N LEU A 283 -8.83 -4.64 -26.48
CA LEU A 283 -8.08 -5.30 -27.52
C LEU A 283 -8.99 -5.79 -28.64
N ALA A 284 -8.52 -5.70 -29.87
CA ALA A 284 -9.19 -6.22 -31.04
C ALA A 284 -8.16 -6.76 -32.04
N VAL A 285 -8.61 -7.59 -32.97
CA VAL A 285 -7.79 -8.13 -34.05
C VAL A 285 -8.50 -7.91 -35.41
N ARG A 286 -7.71 -7.75 -36.45
CA ARG A 286 -8.22 -7.65 -37.83
C ARG A 286 -7.28 -8.26 -38.84
N TYR A 287 -7.77 -8.54 -40.02
CA TYR A 287 -6.92 -8.91 -41.14
C TYR A 287 -6.09 -7.73 -41.63
N ALA A 288 -4.86 -8.03 -42.07
CA ALA A 288 -3.98 -7.07 -42.72
C ALA A 288 -3.25 -7.69 -43.91
N ALA A 289 -3.22 -6.97 -45.03
CA ALA A 289 -2.47 -7.39 -46.21
C ALA A 289 -0.96 -7.19 -46.00
N THR A 290 -0.14 -8.12 -46.42
CA THR A 290 1.34 -8.03 -46.38
C THR A 290 1.97 -8.07 -47.77
N GLY A 291 1.19 -7.89 -48.82
CA GLY A 291 1.62 -7.85 -50.22
C GLY A 291 0.52 -7.43 -51.17
N LYS A 292 0.86 -7.26 -52.46
CA LYS A 292 -0.08 -6.84 -53.49
C LYS A 292 -0.93 -7.93 -54.07
N GLU A 293 -0.46 -9.19 -53.99
CA GLU A 293 -1.16 -10.33 -54.51
C GLU A 293 -1.56 -11.27 -53.37
N ILE A 294 -2.83 -11.27 -53.03
CA ILE A 294 -3.36 -12.11 -51.97
C ILE A 294 -3.85 -13.43 -52.61
N LYS A 295 -3.41 -14.56 -52.07
CA LYS A 295 -3.96 -15.87 -52.44
C LYS A 295 -4.95 -16.32 -51.40
N ALA A 296 -6.13 -16.75 -51.85
CA ALA A 296 -7.17 -17.25 -50.98
C ALA A 296 -6.71 -18.50 -50.19
N GLY A 297 -7.19 -18.62 -48.98
CA GLY A 297 -6.85 -19.75 -48.12
C GLY A 297 -7.22 -19.45 -46.65
N LYS A 298 -6.77 -20.32 -45.76
CA LYS A 298 -7.01 -20.17 -44.33
C LYS A 298 -5.95 -19.28 -43.70
N VAL A 299 -6.37 -18.47 -42.70
CA VAL A 299 -5.48 -17.62 -41.91
C VAL A 299 -5.53 -18.06 -40.45
N LYS A 300 -4.37 -18.26 -39.87
CA LYS A 300 -4.19 -18.52 -38.44
C LYS A 300 -2.96 -17.75 -37.94
N SER A 301 -3.10 -16.99 -36.89
CA SER A 301 -1.96 -16.35 -36.20
C SER A 301 -2.04 -16.67 -34.70
N GLN A 302 -0.89 -16.71 -34.07
CA GLN A 302 -0.78 -16.89 -32.62
C GLN A 302 -0.08 -15.65 -32.02
N ILE A 303 -0.72 -15.04 -31.06
CA ILE A 303 -0.25 -13.85 -30.40
C ILE A 303 -0.20 -14.12 -28.91
N THR A 304 0.93 -13.86 -28.30
CA THR A 304 1.17 -14.01 -26.85
C THR A 304 1.16 -12.64 -26.20
N LEU A 305 0.37 -12.51 -25.14
CA LEU A 305 0.39 -11.32 -24.27
C LEU A 305 1.29 -11.61 -23.08
N ARG A 306 2.36 -10.83 -22.92
CA ARG A 306 3.25 -10.92 -21.78
C ARG A 306 3.08 -9.67 -20.92
N ILE A 307 2.84 -9.86 -19.63
CA ILE A 307 2.67 -8.76 -18.68
C ILE A 307 3.89 -8.61 -17.80
N THR A 308 4.28 -7.35 -17.56
CA THR A 308 5.21 -6.92 -16.53
C THR A 308 4.50 -5.85 -15.70
N TYR A 309 4.58 -5.94 -14.39
CA TYR A 309 4.01 -4.94 -13.48
C TYR A 309 5.12 -4.20 -12.75
N LEU A 310 4.84 -2.93 -12.42
CA LEU A 310 5.79 -1.98 -11.81
C LEU A 310 5.37 -1.66 -10.39
#